data_fe358e5c36a8df971ddc6bb4b5ec8d04
#
_entry.id   fe358e5c36a8df971ddc6bb4b5ec8d04
#
_cell.length_a   1.000
_cell.length_b   1.000
_cell.length_c   1.000
_cell.angle_alpha   90.00
_cell.angle_beta   90.00
_cell.angle_gamma   90.00
#
_symmetry.space_group_name_H-M   'P 1'
#
loop_
_entity.id
_entity.type
_entity.pdbx_description
1 polymer ?
#
loop_
_entity_poly.entity_id
_entity_poly.type
_entity_poly.pdbx_seq_one_letter_code
_entity_poly.pdbx_strand_id
1 'polypeptide(L)'
;LRQLDTRARSRRELLDAIASRGFDDGVGQEVVSRLEAVGLVDDRAFARALVRERFAARGRTGPALVAELRRKGLDGDSIDEAMSTISGDDEYDRARRLVEGRAPSVRGVPRRVAYRRLAGMLARKGYGPDVSDRAVREALDALGSADGEEERWQDGEAGWGA
;
A
#
# COMPACT_ATOMS: atom_id res chain seq x y z
N LEU A 1 13.25 -14.43 -30.78
CA LEU A 1 12.26 -13.43 -30.31
C LEU A 1 11.58 -13.91 -29.04
N ARG A 2 12.30 -13.94 -27.91
CA ARG A 2 11.73 -14.25 -26.61
C ARG A 2 11.43 -12.94 -25.89
N GLN A 3 10.13 -12.69 -25.74
CA GLN A 3 9.50 -11.84 -24.73
C GLN A 3 10.39 -10.71 -24.20
N LEU A 4 10.27 -9.55 -24.79
CA LEU A 4 10.42 -8.31 -24.08
C LEU A 4 9.39 -8.40 -22.95
N ASP A 5 9.88 -8.72 -21.77
CA ASP A 5 9.13 -8.67 -20.53
C ASP A 5 8.65 -7.21 -20.40
N THR A 6 7.39 -6.97 -20.74
CA THR A 6 6.78 -5.65 -20.93
C THR A 6 6.56 -4.91 -19.61
N ARG A 7 7.32 -5.26 -18.57
CA ARG A 7 7.31 -4.54 -17.32
C ARG A 7 8.18 -3.30 -17.44
N ALA A 8 7.56 -2.14 -17.26
CA ALA A 8 8.29 -0.89 -17.13
C ALA A 8 9.40 -1.02 -16.05
N ARG A 9 10.56 -0.46 -16.33
CA ARG A 9 11.74 -0.49 -15.45
C ARG A 9 12.22 0.93 -15.19
N SER A 10 12.74 1.18 -14.00
CA SER A 10 13.40 2.44 -13.72
C SER A 10 14.75 2.51 -14.44
N ARG A 11 15.25 3.74 -14.62
CA ARG A 11 16.59 4.01 -15.14
C ARG A 11 17.65 3.17 -14.40
N ARG A 12 17.59 3.13 -13.08
CA ARG A 12 18.49 2.36 -12.23
C ARG A 12 18.41 0.85 -12.50
N GLU A 13 17.20 0.30 -12.58
CA GLU A 13 17.01 -1.14 -12.86
C GLU A 13 17.57 -1.55 -14.24
N LEU A 14 17.55 -0.64 -15.22
CA LEU A 14 18.15 -0.89 -16.53
C LEU A 14 19.68 -0.86 -16.48
N LEU A 15 20.25 0.12 -15.79
CA LEU A 15 21.69 0.21 -15.60
C LEU A 15 22.22 -1.03 -14.87
N ASP A 16 21.57 -1.43 -13.78
CA ASP A 16 21.94 -2.63 -13.02
C ASP A 16 21.84 -3.89 -13.89
N ALA A 17 20.83 -3.98 -14.76
CA ALA A 17 20.65 -5.10 -15.68
C ALA A 17 21.73 -5.14 -16.80
N ILE A 18 22.18 -3.98 -17.27
CA ILE A 18 23.26 -3.86 -18.26
C ILE A 18 24.60 -4.24 -17.62
N ALA A 19 24.91 -3.69 -16.45
CA ALA A 19 26.11 -3.99 -15.68
C ALA A 19 26.21 -5.49 -15.33
N SER A 20 25.09 -6.11 -14.94
CA SER A 20 25.06 -7.56 -14.63
C SER A 20 25.35 -8.46 -15.82
N ARG A 21 25.29 -7.95 -17.05
CA ARG A 21 25.67 -8.64 -18.29
C ARG A 21 27.13 -8.41 -18.69
N GLY A 22 27.88 -7.68 -17.85
CA GLY A 22 29.30 -7.41 -18.08
C GLY A 22 29.61 -6.26 -19.03
N PHE A 23 28.65 -5.40 -19.33
CA PHE A 23 28.91 -4.18 -20.10
C PHE A 23 29.50 -3.08 -19.21
N ASP A 24 30.35 -2.27 -19.80
CA ASP A 24 30.93 -1.10 -19.16
C ASP A 24 29.86 -0.06 -18.77
N ASP A 25 30.08 0.64 -17.65
CA ASP A 25 29.15 1.64 -17.13
C ASP A 25 28.88 2.76 -18.15
N GLY A 26 29.90 3.20 -18.91
CA GLY A 26 29.76 4.22 -19.94
C GLY A 26 28.82 3.78 -21.05
N VAL A 27 28.91 2.52 -21.48
CA VAL A 27 28.00 1.93 -22.47
C VAL A 27 26.57 1.88 -21.91
N GLY A 28 26.42 1.48 -20.66
CA GLY A 28 25.13 1.45 -19.99
C GLY A 28 24.46 2.82 -19.93
N GLN A 29 25.21 3.84 -19.53
CA GLN A 29 24.72 5.23 -19.47
C GLN A 29 24.29 5.76 -20.84
N GLU A 30 25.12 5.53 -21.86
CA GLU A 30 24.81 5.93 -23.24
C GLU A 30 23.50 5.31 -23.73
N VAL A 31 23.35 3.98 -23.55
CA VAL A 31 22.13 3.26 -23.98
C VAL A 31 20.90 3.78 -23.26
N VAL A 32 20.96 3.92 -21.93
CA VAL A 32 19.81 4.38 -21.13
C VAL A 32 19.46 5.82 -21.48
N SER A 33 20.43 6.71 -21.66
CA SER A 33 20.19 8.10 -22.08
C SER A 33 19.49 8.19 -23.45
N ARG A 34 19.83 7.31 -24.40
CA ARG A 34 19.13 7.23 -25.69
C ARG A 34 17.69 6.75 -25.54
N LEU A 35 17.43 5.79 -24.63
CA LEU A 35 16.09 5.30 -24.33
C LEU A 35 15.24 6.40 -23.67
N GLU A 36 15.82 7.21 -22.80
CA GLU A 36 15.19 8.39 -22.20
C GLU A 36 14.82 9.42 -23.28
N ALA A 37 15.76 9.72 -24.19
CA ALA A 37 15.56 10.70 -25.24
C ALA A 37 14.40 10.36 -26.20
N VAL A 38 14.10 9.08 -26.37
CA VAL A 38 12.98 8.61 -27.20
C VAL A 38 11.74 8.21 -26.36
N GLY A 39 11.74 8.51 -25.06
CA GLY A 39 10.60 8.29 -24.17
C GLY A 39 10.31 6.81 -23.81
N LEU A 40 11.25 5.91 -24.05
CA LEU A 40 11.13 4.49 -23.66
C LEU A 40 11.50 4.24 -22.18
N VAL A 41 12.19 5.18 -21.57
CA VAL A 41 12.50 5.23 -20.12
C VAL A 41 11.99 6.56 -19.60
N ASP A 42 11.11 6.50 -18.60
CA ASP A 42 10.53 7.66 -17.93
C ASP A 42 10.30 7.30 -16.44
N ASP A 43 11.22 7.73 -15.60
CA ASP A 43 11.18 7.43 -14.16
C ASP A 43 9.98 8.09 -13.45
N ARG A 44 9.47 9.22 -13.96
CA ARG A 44 8.25 9.85 -13.42
C ARG A 44 7.01 9.03 -13.72
N ALA A 45 6.86 8.60 -14.98
CA ALA A 45 5.76 7.71 -15.37
C ALA A 45 5.84 6.37 -14.65
N PHE A 46 7.03 5.81 -14.49
CA PHE A 46 7.27 4.59 -13.73
C PHE A 46 6.89 4.77 -12.26
N ALA A 47 7.29 5.86 -11.60
CA ALA A 47 6.95 6.17 -10.22
C ALA A 47 5.43 6.24 -10.02
N ARG A 48 4.72 7.02 -10.86
CA ARG A 48 3.25 7.13 -10.81
C ARG A 48 2.55 5.78 -10.99
N ALA A 49 3.00 4.96 -11.93
CA ALA A 49 2.43 3.64 -12.15
C ALA A 49 2.64 2.71 -10.97
N LEU A 50 3.83 2.72 -10.38
CA LEU A 50 4.17 1.90 -9.22
C LEU A 50 3.40 2.33 -7.98
N VAL A 51 3.29 3.64 -7.71
CA VAL A 51 2.48 4.18 -6.60
C VAL A 51 1.03 3.71 -6.73
N ARG A 52 0.42 3.90 -7.88
CA ARG A 52 -0.96 3.48 -8.14
C ARG A 52 -1.15 1.98 -7.93
N GLU A 53 -0.26 1.15 -8.46
CA GLU A 53 -0.33 -0.31 -8.28
C GLU A 53 -0.19 -0.70 -6.80
N ARG A 54 0.80 -0.16 -6.09
CA ARG A 54 1.06 -0.52 -4.70
C ARG A 54 -0.03 -0.04 -3.74
N PHE A 55 -0.54 1.15 -3.97
CA PHE A 55 -1.66 1.68 -3.21
C PHE A 55 -2.94 0.87 -3.45
N ALA A 56 -3.32 0.65 -4.71
CA ALA A 56 -4.54 -0.06 -5.07
C ALA A 56 -4.50 -1.55 -4.67
N ALA A 57 -3.46 -2.29 -5.08
CA ALA A 57 -3.40 -3.74 -4.87
C ALA A 57 -2.98 -4.13 -3.45
N ARG A 58 -2.00 -3.42 -2.85
CA ARG A 58 -1.40 -3.80 -1.56
C ARG A 58 -1.74 -2.87 -0.41
N GLY A 59 -2.40 -1.74 -0.68
CA GLY A 59 -2.69 -0.70 0.30
C GLY A 59 -1.43 -0.12 0.94
N ARG A 60 -0.32 -0.02 0.20
CA ARG A 60 0.90 0.64 0.67
C ARG A 60 0.84 2.12 0.41
N THR A 61 1.30 2.91 1.37
CA THR A 61 1.36 4.37 1.29
C THR A 61 2.52 4.94 2.12
N GLY A 62 2.60 6.26 2.21
CA GLY A 62 3.51 6.99 3.10
C GLY A 62 4.96 6.49 3.07
N PRO A 63 5.65 6.47 4.24
CA PRO A 63 7.06 6.11 4.32
C PRO A 63 7.40 4.73 3.77
N ALA A 64 6.49 3.75 3.89
CA ALA A 64 6.72 2.39 3.39
C ALA A 64 6.78 2.36 1.85
N LEU A 65 5.96 3.16 1.17
CA LEU A 65 5.97 3.26 -0.28
C LEU A 65 7.14 4.10 -0.77
N VAL A 66 7.44 5.23 -0.12
CA VAL A 66 8.62 6.06 -0.40
C VAL A 66 9.91 5.23 -0.32
N ALA A 67 10.07 4.40 0.72
CA ALA A 67 11.23 3.53 0.84
C ALA A 67 11.33 2.51 -0.30
N GLU A 68 10.21 1.99 -0.81
CA GLU A 68 10.19 1.10 -1.98
C GLU A 68 10.63 1.83 -3.25
N LEU A 69 10.13 3.05 -3.48
CA LEU A 69 10.49 3.89 -4.63
C LEU A 69 11.99 4.26 -4.63
N ARG A 70 12.53 4.63 -3.47
CA ARG A 70 13.96 4.88 -3.30
C ARG A 70 14.83 3.65 -3.62
N ARG A 71 14.40 2.46 -3.19
CA ARG A 71 15.11 1.21 -3.55
C ARG A 71 15.08 0.91 -5.05
N LYS A 72 14.10 1.43 -5.77
CA LYS A 72 14.04 1.38 -7.24
C LYS A 72 14.94 2.41 -7.93
N GLY A 73 15.62 3.24 -7.15
CA GLY A 73 16.56 4.25 -7.63
C GLY A 73 15.89 5.51 -8.17
N LEU A 74 14.63 5.76 -7.81
CA LEU A 74 13.92 6.97 -8.19
C LEU A 74 14.42 8.16 -7.36
N ASP A 75 14.51 9.33 -8.01
CA ASP A 75 14.87 10.59 -7.36
C ASP A 75 13.72 11.16 -6.52
N GLY A 76 14.06 12.15 -5.66
CA GLY A 76 13.10 12.77 -4.75
C GLY A 76 11.92 13.41 -5.45
N ASP A 77 12.17 14.16 -6.53
CA ASP A 77 11.14 14.90 -7.27
C ASP A 77 10.14 13.94 -7.91
N SER A 78 10.62 12.87 -8.53
CA SER A 78 9.77 11.82 -9.10
C SER A 78 8.95 11.09 -8.05
N ILE A 79 9.51 10.87 -6.86
CA ILE A 79 8.81 10.27 -5.71
C ILE A 79 7.73 11.22 -5.20
N ASP A 80 8.07 12.48 -4.94
CA ASP A 80 7.15 13.46 -4.36
C ASP A 80 5.97 13.72 -5.31
N GLU A 81 6.24 13.87 -6.61
CA GLU A 81 5.20 13.98 -7.64
C GLU A 81 4.26 12.75 -7.65
N ALA A 82 4.83 11.55 -7.63
CA ALA A 82 4.03 10.34 -7.65
C ALA A 82 3.22 10.16 -6.35
N MET A 83 3.80 10.45 -5.19
CA MET A 83 3.12 10.35 -3.89
C MET A 83 1.99 11.37 -3.75
N SER A 84 2.11 12.57 -4.34
CA SER A 84 1.06 13.60 -4.31
C SER A 84 -0.24 13.18 -5.02
N THR A 85 -0.22 12.09 -5.78
CA THR A 85 -1.42 11.52 -6.43
C THR A 85 -2.35 10.79 -5.44
N ILE A 86 -1.89 10.51 -4.22
CA ILE A 86 -2.70 9.92 -3.15
C ILE A 86 -3.20 11.05 -2.27
N SER A 87 -4.51 11.31 -2.28
CA SER A 87 -5.11 12.27 -1.36
C SER A 87 -5.26 11.71 0.07
N GLY A 88 -5.42 12.58 1.06
CA GLY A 88 -5.69 12.16 2.44
C GLY A 88 -7.00 11.36 2.58
N ASP A 89 -8.01 11.71 1.79
CA ASP A 89 -9.29 11.00 1.76
C ASP A 89 -9.14 9.60 1.15
N ASP A 90 -8.39 9.47 0.06
CA ASP A 90 -8.08 8.16 -0.53
C ASP A 90 -7.31 7.27 0.45
N GLU A 91 -6.36 7.86 1.18
CA GLU A 91 -5.56 7.16 2.17
C GLU A 91 -6.43 6.65 3.32
N TYR A 92 -7.30 7.49 3.86
CA TYR A 92 -8.23 7.11 4.92
C TYR A 92 -9.22 6.03 4.45
N ASP A 93 -9.85 6.20 3.30
CA ASP A 93 -10.78 5.22 2.73
C ASP A 93 -10.10 3.87 2.49
N ARG A 94 -8.85 3.89 2.06
CA ARG A 94 -8.09 2.66 1.87
C ARG A 94 -7.76 1.99 3.21
N ALA A 95 -7.35 2.78 4.23
CA ALA A 95 -7.10 2.28 5.58
C ALA A 95 -8.36 1.62 6.16
N ARG A 96 -9.51 2.28 6.04
CA ARG A 96 -10.80 1.76 6.51
C ARG A 96 -11.12 0.41 5.89
N ARG A 97 -11.07 0.28 4.56
CA ARG A 97 -11.28 -1.02 3.86
C ARG A 97 -10.32 -2.12 4.29
N LEU A 98 -9.05 -1.79 4.55
CA LEU A 98 -8.07 -2.76 5.04
C LEU A 98 -8.40 -3.27 6.44
N VAL A 99 -8.84 -2.38 7.32
CA VAL A 99 -9.23 -2.72 8.69
C VAL A 99 -10.53 -3.51 8.69
N GLU A 100 -11.55 -3.08 7.95
CA GLU A 100 -12.83 -3.81 7.81
C GLU A 100 -12.62 -5.25 7.34
N GLY A 101 -11.76 -5.45 6.33
CA GLY A 101 -11.42 -6.79 5.85
C GLY A 101 -10.67 -7.66 6.87
N ARG A 102 -10.04 -7.05 7.89
CA ARG A 102 -9.33 -7.76 8.97
C ARG A 102 -10.13 -7.84 10.27
N ALA A 103 -11.12 -7.01 10.46
CA ALA A 103 -11.93 -6.92 11.67
C ALA A 103 -12.50 -8.27 12.13
N PRO A 104 -13.01 -9.17 11.25
CA PRO A 104 -13.48 -10.49 11.68
C PRO A 104 -12.41 -11.35 12.37
N SER A 105 -11.13 -11.16 12.05
CA SER A 105 -10.01 -11.93 12.64
C SER A 105 -9.66 -11.51 14.07
N VAL A 106 -10.28 -10.46 14.59
CA VAL A 106 -10.08 -9.95 15.96
C VAL A 106 -11.35 -10.00 16.80
N ARG A 107 -12.42 -10.65 16.33
CA ARG A 107 -13.62 -10.94 17.13
C ARG A 107 -13.24 -11.75 18.37
N GLY A 108 -13.86 -11.46 19.50
CA GLY A 108 -13.56 -12.14 20.77
C GLY A 108 -12.20 -11.83 21.39
N VAL A 109 -11.41 -10.95 20.76
CA VAL A 109 -10.11 -10.52 21.30
C VAL A 109 -10.31 -9.23 22.11
N PRO A 110 -9.67 -9.09 23.31
CA PRO A 110 -9.76 -7.85 24.07
C PRO A 110 -9.46 -6.61 23.23
N ARG A 111 -10.32 -5.59 23.32
CA ARG A 111 -10.27 -4.38 22.47
C ARG A 111 -8.88 -3.78 22.31
N ARG A 112 -8.11 -3.72 23.42
CA ARG A 112 -6.73 -3.20 23.40
C ARG A 112 -5.80 -4.05 22.53
N VAL A 113 -5.97 -5.36 22.52
CA VAL A 113 -5.14 -6.28 21.70
C VAL A 113 -5.57 -6.19 20.25
N ALA A 114 -6.87 -6.14 19.95
CA ALA A 114 -7.42 -5.95 18.62
C ALA A 114 -6.93 -4.64 18.00
N TYR A 115 -7.03 -3.52 18.74
CA TYR A 115 -6.51 -2.22 18.33
C TYR A 115 -5.02 -2.31 17.94
N ARG A 116 -4.18 -2.86 18.82
CA ARG A 116 -2.74 -2.95 18.58
C ARG A 116 -2.40 -3.80 17.34
N ARG A 117 -3.14 -4.88 17.07
CA ARG A 117 -2.97 -5.73 15.89
C ARG A 117 -3.31 -4.98 14.60
N LEU A 118 -4.45 -4.31 14.56
CA LEU A 118 -4.94 -3.58 13.39
C LEU A 118 -4.10 -2.33 13.10
N ALA A 119 -3.80 -1.53 14.11
CA ALA A 119 -2.93 -0.36 13.99
C ALA A 119 -1.51 -0.75 13.55
N GLY A 120 -0.95 -1.82 14.10
CA GLY A 120 0.34 -2.35 13.68
C GLY A 120 0.35 -2.84 12.23
N MET A 121 -0.76 -3.38 11.74
CA MET A 121 -0.92 -3.74 10.33
C MET A 121 -0.86 -2.49 9.43
N LEU A 122 -1.60 -1.44 9.76
CA LEU A 122 -1.60 -0.18 9.00
C LEU A 122 -0.23 0.50 9.05
N ALA A 123 0.41 0.56 10.21
CA ALA A 123 1.75 1.14 10.36
C ALA A 123 2.79 0.47 9.44
N ARG A 124 2.78 -0.87 9.34
CA ARG A 124 3.66 -1.61 8.42
C ARG A 124 3.38 -1.31 6.95
N LYS A 125 2.19 -0.86 6.62
CA LYS A 125 1.79 -0.44 5.26
C LYS A 125 2.12 1.03 4.99
N GLY A 126 2.51 1.81 6.01
CA GLY A 126 2.95 3.19 5.91
C GLY A 126 1.90 4.23 6.29
N TYR A 127 0.74 3.82 6.82
CA TYR A 127 -0.28 4.78 7.29
C TYR A 127 0.18 5.53 8.53
N GLY A 128 -0.13 6.83 8.55
CA GLY A 128 0.13 7.68 9.70
C GLY A 128 -0.71 7.31 10.94
N PRO A 129 -0.29 7.77 12.14
CA PRO A 129 -0.98 7.44 13.38
C PRO A 129 -2.44 7.93 13.41
N ASP A 130 -2.71 9.14 12.92
CA ASP A 130 -4.06 9.73 12.94
C ASP A 130 -5.05 8.95 12.06
N VAL A 131 -4.64 8.62 10.83
CA VAL A 131 -5.43 7.80 9.89
C VAL A 131 -5.65 6.41 10.47
N SER A 132 -4.60 5.82 11.05
CA SER A 132 -4.67 4.48 11.64
C SER A 132 -5.59 4.45 12.87
N ASP A 133 -5.47 5.42 13.78
CA ASP A 133 -6.29 5.50 14.99
C ASP A 133 -7.77 5.63 14.63
N ARG A 134 -8.10 6.56 13.73
CA ARG A 134 -9.47 6.80 13.29
C ARG A 134 -10.08 5.55 12.65
N ALA A 135 -9.41 4.96 11.65
CA ALA A 135 -9.93 3.79 10.95
C ALA A 135 -10.10 2.57 11.86
N VAL A 136 -9.17 2.35 12.80
CA VAL A 136 -9.24 1.21 13.73
C VAL A 136 -10.34 1.39 14.76
N ARG A 137 -10.50 2.60 15.35
CA ARG A 137 -11.57 2.86 16.34
C ARG A 137 -12.94 2.65 15.72
N GLU A 138 -13.20 3.24 14.55
CA GLU A 138 -14.48 3.10 13.86
C GLU A 138 -14.83 1.62 13.58
N ALA A 139 -13.86 0.83 13.13
CA ALA A 139 -14.09 -0.59 12.87
C ALA A 139 -14.33 -1.40 14.16
N LEU A 140 -13.64 -1.09 15.25
CA LEU A 140 -13.84 -1.76 16.53
C LEU A 140 -15.18 -1.37 17.18
N ASP A 141 -15.64 -0.12 17.00
CA ASP A 141 -16.95 0.34 17.47
C ASP A 141 -18.09 -0.37 16.72
N ALA A 142 -17.93 -0.53 15.39
CA ALA A 142 -18.88 -1.28 14.57
C ALA A 142 -18.97 -2.77 14.97
N LEU A 143 -17.84 -3.41 15.30
CA LEU A 143 -17.82 -4.80 15.79
C LEU A 143 -18.53 -4.94 17.13
N GLY A 144 -18.25 -4.04 18.09
CA GLY A 144 -18.89 -4.09 19.42
C GLY A 144 -20.39 -3.84 19.36
N SER A 145 -20.86 -3.04 18.41
CA SER A 145 -22.29 -2.82 18.18
C SER A 145 -22.97 -4.07 17.60
N ALA A 146 -22.30 -4.77 16.67
CA ALA A 146 -22.83 -5.99 16.07
C ALA A 146 -22.93 -7.14 17.07
N ASP A 147 -21.91 -7.32 17.91
CA ASP A 147 -21.89 -8.36 18.95
C ASP A 147 -22.99 -8.12 20.00
N GLY A 148 -23.28 -6.86 20.35
CA GLY A 148 -24.35 -6.49 21.26
C GLY A 148 -25.78 -6.66 20.69
N GLU A 149 -25.95 -6.62 19.37
CA GLU A 149 -27.23 -6.92 18.70
C GLU A 149 -27.47 -8.44 18.62
N GLU A 150 -26.44 -9.24 18.34
CA GLU A 150 -26.56 -10.69 18.30
C GLU A 150 -26.91 -11.28 19.69
N GLU A 151 -26.31 -10.78 20.78
CA GLU A 151 -26.69 -11.19 22.14
C GLU A 151 -28.14 -10.85 22.47
N ARG A 152 -28.65 -9.69 22.04
CA ARG A 152 -30.04 -9.27 22.30
C ARG A 152 -31.07 -10.13 21.56
N TRP A 153 -30.74 -10.64 20.37
CA TRP A 153 -31.63 -11.55 19.63
C TRP A 153 -31.66 -12.96 20.23
N GLN A 154 -30.54 -13.45 20.75
CA GLN A 154 -30.47 -14.77 21.41
C GLN A 154 -31.25 -14.80 22.73
N ASP A 155 -31.23 -13.70 23.52
CA ASP A 155 -31.99 -13.59 24.75
C ASP A 155 -33.51 -13.36 24.51
N GLY A 156 -33.87 -12.83 23.33
CA GLY A 156 -35.30 -12.60 22.97
C GLY A 156 -36.05 -13.85 22.53
N GLU A 157 -35.38 -14.86 22.01
CA GLU A 157 -36.03 -16.14 21.59
C GLU A 157 -36.24 -17.12 22.74
N ALA A 158 -35.59 -16.94 23.88
CA ALA A 158 -35.76 -17.79 25.07
C ALA A 158 -37.06 -17.51 25.88
N GLY A 159 -37.83 -16.49 25.50
CA GLY A 159 -38.98 -15.99 26.29
C GLY A 159 -40.38 -16.44 25.83
N TRP A 160 -40.53 -17.31 24.83
CA TRP A 160 -41.85 -17.77 24.36
C TRP A 160 -42.02 -19.27 24.52
N GLY A 161 -42.26 -19.69 25.77
CA GLY A 161 -42.51 -21.09 26.07
C GLY A 161 -43.04 -21.28 27.50
N ALA A 162 -44.27 -20.77 27.75
CA ALA A 162 -45.09 -21.21 28.88
C ALA A 162 -46.58 -20.98 28.55
#